data_9ac36b99facaeaffcbca79cbc52e54e2
#
_entry.id   9ac36b99facaeaffcbca79cbc52e54e2
#
_cell.length_a   1.000
_cell.length_b   1.000
_cell.length_c   1.000
_cell.angle_alpha   90.00
_cell.angle_beta   90.00
_cell.angle_gamma   90.00
#
_symmetry.space_group_name_H-M   'P 1'
#
loop_
_entity.id
_entity.type
_entity.pdbx_description
1 polymer ?
#
loop_
_entity_poly.entity_id
_entity_poly.type
_entity_poly.pdbx_seq_one_letter_code
_entity_poly.pdbx_strand_id
1 'polypeptide(L)'
;MCILTKFSESLNKKQKRGFFLAFALIAVISVLEVVTLAVDGTPAGYRWLNILSNYLGFGLSPGVCLCLVYVMDRKKRMNRWFRAAVCCEACYLLFLALSIPAGLVFSVSADNVYSRGQYFYIYIIMYFAAIVYLSVSTFVTAREFQNRSRALIYPLMFFLLIETIIQVTLPELHVT
;
A
#
# COMPACT_ATOMS: atom_id res chain seq x y z
N MET A 1 1.31 -8.59 -25.48
CA MET A 1 0.57 -9.83 -25.21
C MET A 1 1.48 -11.03 -24.90
N CYS A 2 2.57 -11.29 -25.63
CA CYS A 2 3.50 -12.42 -25.36
C CYS A 2 4.21 -12.44 -24.00
N ILE A 3 4.46 -11.30 -23.35
CA ILE A 3 5.18 -11.25 -22.07
C ILE A 3 4.26 -11.70 -20.94
N LEU A 4 3.00 -11.27 -20.93
CA LEU A 4 1.99 -11.65 -19.93
C LEU A 4 1.60 -13.13 -19.99
N THR A 5 1.51 -13.73 -21.19
CA THR A 5 1.22 -15.15 -21.37
C THR A 5 2.38 -16.04 -20.89
N LYS A 6 3.64 -15.69 -21.21
CA LYS A 6 4.83 -16.40 -20.70
C LYS A 6 4.97 -16.32 -19.17
N PHE A 7 4.56 -15.20 -18.56
CA PHE A 7 4.50 -15.04 -17.12
C PHE A 7 3.41 -15.91 -16.48
N SER A 8 2.29 -16.08 -17.18
CA SER A 8 1.17 -16.91 -16.75
C SER A 8 1.52 -18.40 -16.68
N GLU A 9 2.40 -18.92 -17.53
CA GLU A 9 2.78 -20.34 -17.53
C GLU A 9 3.79 -20.71 -16.43
N SER A 10 4.61 -19.76 -15.99
CA SER A 10 5.62 -20.03 -14.95
C SER A 10 5.12 -19.90 -13.52
N LEU A 11 3.93 -19.35 -13.31
CA LEU A 11 3.35 -19.08 -11.98
C LEU A 11 2.39 -20.21 -11.55
N ASN A 12 2.56 -20.68 -10.30
CA ASN A 12 1.62 -21.61 -9.69
C ASN A 12 0.25 -20.94 -9.44
N LYS A 13 -0.86 -21.71 -9.44
CA LYS A 13 -2.24 -21.21 -9.22
C LYS A 13 -2.37 -20.29 -7.98
N LYS A 14 -1.64 -20.60 -6.90
CA LYS A 14 -1.62 -19.76 -5.67
C LYS A 14 -0.95 -18.41 -5.89
N GLN A 15 0.17 -18.38 -6.63
CA GLN A 15 0.86 -17.14 -6.97
C GLN A 15 -0.01 -16.25 -7.86
N LYS A 16 -0.69 -16.84 -8.86
CA LYS A 16 -1.64 -16.12 -9.72
C LYS A 16 -2.74 -15.43 -8.91
N ARG A 17 -3.34 -16.16 -7.96
CA ARG A 17 -4.37 -15.58 -7.07
C ARG A 17 -3.83 -14.46 -6.20
N GLY A 18 -2.62 -14.61 -5.67
CA GLY A 18 -2.01 -13.59 -4.85
C GLY A 18 -1.63 -12.33 -5.64
N PHE A 19 -1.08 -12.48 -6.85
CA PHE A 19 -0.85 -11.32 -7.74
C PHE A 19 -2.16 -10.64 -8.10
N PHE A 20 -3.20 -11.41 -8.41
CA PHE A 20 -4.51 -10.84 -8.69
C PHE A 20 -5.05 -10.04 -7.49
N LEU A 21 -4.89 -10.57 -6.26
CA LEU A 21 -5.28 -9.86 -5.04
C LEU A 21 -4.47 -8.57 -4.85
N ALA A 22 -3.15 -8.60 -5.07
CA ALA A 22 -2.32 -7.41 -4.97
C ALA A 22 -2.73 -6.33 -6.00
N PHE A 23 -2.98 -6.72 -7.25
CA PHE A 23 -3.46 -5.79 -8.27
C PHE A 23 -4.87 -5.25 -7.95
N ALA A 24 -5.76 -6.09 -7.42
CA ALA A 24 -7.08 -5.65 -6.98
C ALA A 24 -6.98 -4.62 -5.83
N LEU A 25 -6.08 -4.85 -4.87
CA LEU A 25 -5.82 -3.89 -3.79
C LEU A 25 -5.28 -2.55 -4.33
N ILE A 26 -4.31 -2.60 -5.25
CA ILE A 26 -3.79 -1.37 -5.90
C ILE A 26 -4.93 -0.62 -6.61
N ALA A 27 -5.75 -1.32 -7.39
CA ALA A 27 -6.88 -0.71 -8.07
C ALA A 27 -7.89 -0.08 -7.09
N VAL A 28 -8.18 -0.76 -5.97
CA VAL A 28 -9.04 -0.22 -4.91
C VAL A 28 -8.43 1.03 -4.30
N ILE A 29 -7.14 1.03 -3.97
CA ILE A 29 -6.46 2.21 -3.40
C ILE A 29 -6.50 3.38 -4.39
N SER A 30 -6.20 3.14 -5.68
CA SER A 30 -6.28 4.19 -6.71
C SER A 30 -7.69 4.78 -6.84
N VAL A 31 -8.73 3.94 -6.76
CA VAL A 31 -10.12 4.43 -6.73
C VAL A 31 -10.41 5.25 -5.48
N LEU A 32 -9.93 4.81 -4.31
CA LEU A 32 -10.09 5.56 -3.06
C LEU A 32 -9.41 6.93 -3.11
N GLU A 33 -8.21 7.03 -3.71
CA GLU A 33 -7.52 8.30 -3.92
C GLU A 33 -8.32 9.24 -4.83
N VAL A 34 -8.84 8.73 -5.94
CA VAL A 34 -9.71 9.52 -6.83
C VAL A 34 -10.97 9.97 -6.10
N VAL A 35 -11.59 9.09 -5.31
CA VAL A 35 -12.77 9.44 -4.49
C VAL A 35 -12.43 10.53 -3.49
N THR A 36 -11.30 10.42 -2.79
CA THR A 36 -10.85 11.44 -1.83
C THR A 36 -10.72 12.81 -2.51
N LEU A 37 -10.03 12.88 -3.65
CA LEU A 37 -9.88 14.12 -4.41
C LEU A 37 -11.21 14.69 -4.93
N ALA A 38 -12.11 13.81 -5.37
CA ALA A 38 -13.42 14.23 -5.89
C ALA A 38 -14.39 14.72 -4.82
N VAL A 39 -14.22 14.24 -3.57
CA VAL A 39 -15.13 14.53 -2.46
C VAL A 39 -14.60 15.67 -1.60
N ASP A 40 -13.31 15.95 -1.61
CA ASP A 40 -12.69 17.01 -0.80
C ASP A 40 -13.26 18.38 -1.16
N GLY A 41 -13.63 19.17 -0.16
CA GLY A 41 -14.27 20.47 -0.34
C GLY A 41 -15.73 20.45 -0.85
N THR A 42 -16.34 19.27 -1.05
CA THR A 42 -17.76 19.14 -1.42
C THR A 42 -18.67 19.27 -0.21
N PRO A 43 -20.01 19.37 -0.38
CA PRO A 43 -20.94 19.55 0.76
C PRO A 43 -20.72 18.54 1.88
N ALA A 44 -20.93 18.98 3.12
CA ALA A 44 -20.68 18.22 4.36
C ALA A 44 -21.34 16.82 4.40
N GLY A 45 -22.38 16.56 3.62
CA GLY A 45 -23.01 15.24 3.50
C GLY A 45 -22.06 14.12 3.02
N TYR A 46 -20.98 14.45 2.31
CA TYR A 46 -19.97 13.51 1.82
C TYR A 46 -18.76 13.34 2.75
N ARG A 47 -18.74 14.03 3.89
CA ARG A 47 -17.63 13.98 4.85
C ARG A 47 -17.27 12.56 5.31
N TRP A 48 -18.26 11.71 5.53
CA TRP A 48 -18.05 10.32 5.93
C TRP A 48 -17.30 9.54 4.85
N LEU A 49 -17.59 9.83 3.56
CA LEU A 49 -16.93 9.18 2.43
C LEU A 49 -15.47 9.62 2.32
N ASN A 50 -15.18 10.91 2.54
CA ASN A 50 -13.83 11.45 2.61
C ASN A 50 -13.02 10.77 3.74
N ILE A 51 -13.59 10.69 4.95
CA ILE A 51 -12.94 9.99 6.08
C ILE A 51 -12.68 8.52 5.76
N LEU A 52 -13.68 7.80 5.23
CA LEU A 52 -13.56 6.38 4.91
C LEU A 52 -12.51 6.12 3.82
N SER A 53 -12.50 6.93 2.77
CA SER A 53 -11.54 6.80 1.67
C SER A 53 -10.11 7.03 2.14
N ASN A 54 -9.87 8.07 2.95
CA ASN A 54 -8.56 8.32 3.54
C ASN A 54 -8.13 7.20 4.50
N TYR A 55 -9.03 6.74 5.37
CA TYR A 55 -8.75 5.63 6.28
C TYR A 55 -8.33 4.36 5.54
N LEU A 56 -9.10 3.96 4.53
CA LEU A 56 -8.80 2.78 3.74
C LEU A 56 -7.56 2.99 2.85
N GLY A 57 -7.38 4.16 2.26
CA GLY A 57 -6.21 4.49 1.46
C GLY A 57 -4.91 4.37 2.27
N PHE A 58 -4.82 5.07 3.41
CA PHE A 58 -3.65 5.01 4.27
C PHE A 58 -3.47 3.64 4.94
N GLY A 59 -4.57 2.97 5.29
CA GLY A 59 -4.51 1.68 5.95
C GLY A 59 -4.13 0.54 5.01
N LEU A 60 -4.59 0.52 3.75
CA LEU A 60 -4.32 -0.57 2.83
C LEU A 60 -2.98 -0.43 2.09
N SER A 61 -2.42 0.77 1.99
CA SER A 61 -1.18 1.01 1.23
C SER A 61 0.02 0.18 1.73
N PRO A 62 0.34 0.11 3.03
CA PRO A 62 1.40 -0.79 3.49
C PRO A 62 1.02 -2.27 3.29
N GLY A 63 -0.26 -2.62 3.39
CA GLY A 63 -0.79 -3.97 3.20
C GLY A 63 -0.54 -4.54 1.80
N VAL A 64 -0.49 -3.71 0.75
CA VAL A 64 -0.10 -4.14 -0.60
C VAL A 64 1.30 -4.74 -0.61
N CYS A 65 2.26 -4.08 0.05
CA CYS A 65 3.63 -4.57 0.15
C CYS A 65 3.68 -5.95 0.83
N LEU A 66 2.93 -6.13 1.93
CA LEU A 66 2.85 -7.42 2.63
C LEU A 66 2.19 -8.50 1.76
N CYS A 67 1.16 -8.14 1.00
CA CYS A 67 0.52 -9.05 0.07
C CYS A 67 1.50 -9.52 -1.01
N LEU A 68 2.31 -8.63 -1.58
CA LEU A 68 3.34 -8.96 -2.56
C LEU A 68 4.42 -9.86 -1.97
N VAL A 69 4.90 -9.58 -0.74
CA VAL A 69 5.84 -10.46 -0.03
C VAL A 69 5.27 -11.87 0.13
N TYR A 70 4.01 -11.99 0.55
CA TYR A 70 3.34 -13.29 0.71
C TYR A 70 3.28 -14.09 -0.59
N VAL A 71 3.01 -13.41 -1.72
CA VAL A 71 2.95 -14.03 -3.05
C VAL A 71 4.32 -14.54 -3.50
N MET A 72 5.37 -13.80 -3.18
CA MET A 72 6.73 -14.11 -3.60
C MET A 72 7.36 -15.22 -2.75
N ASP A 73 6.89 -15.44 -1.52
CA ASP A 73 7.43 -16.48 -0.64
C ASP A 73 7.06 -17.89 -1.12
N ARG A 74 8.02 -18.54 -1.82
CA ARG A 74 7.86 -19.92 -2.33
C ARG A 74 7.86 -20.97 -1.23
N LYS A 75 8.50 -20.73 -0.11
CA LYS A 75 8.79 -21.76 0.90
C LYS A 75 7.65 -22.02 1.88
N LYS A 76 6.47 -21.41 1.72
CA LYS A 76 5.27 -21.61 2.58
C LYS A 76 5.51 -21.45 4.10
N ARG A 77 6.65 -21.01 4.53
CA ARG A 77 6.89 -20.69 5.92
C ARG A 77 6.53 -19.22 6.12
N MET A 78 5.37 -18.99 6.71
CA MET A 78 5.12 -17.71 7.40
C MET A 78 6.26 -17.52 8.41
N ASN A 79 7.34 -16.92 7.94
CA ASN A 79 8.51 -16.63 8.76
C ASN A 79 8.02 -15.74 9.93
N ARG A 80 8.67 -15.88 11.09
CA ARG A 80 8.41 -15.03 12.25
C ARG A 80 8.37 -13.52 11.89
N TRP A 81 9.22 -13.09 10.96
CA TRP A 81 9.28 -11.73 10.46
C TRP A 81 8.02 -11.30 9.70
N PHE A 82 7.48 -12.18 8.85
CA PHE A 82 6.24 -11.91 8.14
C PHE A 82 5.06 -11.80 9.12
N ARG A 83 4.98 -12.71 10.10
CA ARG A 83 3.94 -12.62 11.15
C ARG A 83 4.05 -11.34 11.96
N ALA A 84 5.28 -10.94 12.33
CA ALA A 84 5.52 -9.68 13.01
C ALA A 84 5.07 -8.48 12.16
N ALA A 85 5.41 -8.46 10.87
CA ALA A 85 4.98 -7.40 9.95
C ALA A 85 3.44 -7.33 9.82
N VAL A 86 2.75 -8.47 9.72
CA VAL A 86 1.27 -8.52 9.69
C VAL A 86 0.68 -8.04 11.02
N CYS A 87 1.27 -8.40 12.16
CA CYS A 87 0.84 -7.88 13.46
C CYS A 87 1.04 -6.36 13.57
N CYS A 88 2.18 -5.84 13.10
CA CYS A 88 2.43 -4.40 13.06
C CYS A 88 1.40 -3.68 12.20
N GLU A 89 1.06 -4.23 11.03
CA GLU A 89 0.04 -3.69 10.14
C GLU A 89 -1.34 -3.69 10.82
N ALA A 90 -1.71 -4.77 11.49
CA ALA A 90 -2.97 -4.85 12.23
C ALA A 90 -3.03 -3.81 13.38
N CYS A 91 -1.95 -3.64 14.13
CA CYS A 91 -1.83 -2.62 15.16
C CYS A 91 -1.92 -1.21 14.58
N TYR A 92 -1.28 -0.98 13.41
CA TYR A 92 -1.35 0.29 12.71
C TYR A 92 -2.78 0.62 12.25
N LEU A 93 -3.49 -0.33 11.65
CA LEU A 93 -4.89 -0.17 11.24
C LEU A 93 -5.78 0.18 12.43
N LEU A 94 -5.59 -0.48 13.57
CA LEU A 94 -6.32 -0.17 14.79
C LEU A 94 -5.99 1.22 15.31
N PHE A 95 -4.70 1.58 15.34
CA PHE A 95 -4.26 2.93 15.72
C PHE A 95 -4.87 3.98 14.80
N LEU A 96 -4.85 3.76 13.49
CA LEU A 96 -5.41 4.67 12.50
C LEU A 96 -6.92 4.87 12.73
N ALA A 97 -7.68 3.80 12.98
CA ALA A 97 -9.10 3.88 13.29
C ALA A 97 -9.37 4.69 14.57
N LEU A 98 -8.61 4.43 15.63
CA LEU A 98 -8.74 5.13 16.93
C LEU A 98 -8.30 6.60 16.84
N SER A 99 -7.43 6.93 15.88
CA SER A 99 -6.94 8.30 15.67
C SER A 99 -7.92 9.22 14.95
N ILE A 100 -8.94 8.67 14.25
CA ILE A 100 -9.91 9.46 13.47
C ILE A 100 -10.62 10.51 14.30
N PRO A 101 -11.22 10.20 15.47
CA PRO A 101 -11.94 11.20 16.26
C PRO A 101 -11.07 12.34 16.77
N ALA A 102 -9.79 12.06 17.02
CA ALA A 102 -8.82 13.03 17.52
C ALA A 102 -8.04 13.75 16.39
N GLY A 103 -8.23 13.36 15.13
CA GLY A 103 -7.52 13.95 13.99
C GLY A 103 -6.01 13.78 14.04
N LEU A 104 -5.48 12.71 14.66
CA LEU A 104 -4.06 12.57 14.94
C LEU A 104 -3.23 12.32 13.66
N VAL A 105 -3.68 11.43 12.80
CA VAL A 105 -3.00 11.09 11.53
C VAL A 105 -3.52 11.97 10.40
N PHE A 106 -4.82 12.10 10.29
CA PHE A 106 -5.50 13.01 9.38
C PHE A 106 -6.80 13.50 9.99
N SER A 107 -7.30 14.62 9.52
CA SER A 107 -8.62 15.13 9.92
C SER A 107 -9.39 15.62 8.69
N VAL A 108 -10.71 15.57 8.79
CA VAL A 108 -11.62 16.14 7.80
C VAL A 108 -12.52 17.13 8.55
N SER A 109 -12.44 18.40 8.19
CA SER A 109 -13.20 19.48 8.85
C SER A 109 -14.70 19.31 8.70
N ALA A 110 -15.48 20.15 9.39
CA ALA A 110 -16.94 20.19 9.21
C ALA A 110 -17.33 20.54 7.77
N ASP A 111 -16.51 21.36 7.10
CA ASP A 111 -16.70 21.78 5.69
C ASP A 111 -16.16 20.76 4.70
N ASN A 112 -15.88 19.53 5.16
CA ASN A 112 -15.39 18.42 4.34
C ASN A 112 -14.03 18.70 3.65
N VAL A 113 -13.14 19.44 4.31
CA VAL A 113 -11.78 19.70 3.83
C VAL A 113 -10.80 18.81 4.58
N TYR A 114 -9.99 18.06 3.82
CA TYR A 114 -8.94 17.21 4.34
C TYR A 114 -7.77 18.04 4.88
N SER A 115 -7.15 17.57 5.95
CA SER A 115 -5.88 18.09 6.46
C SER A 115 -5.05 16.99 7.11
N ARG A 116 -3.72 17.11 7.01
CA ARG A 116 -2.80 16.18 7.67
C ARG A 116 -2.76 16.45 9.16
N GLY A 117 -2.84 15.38 9.94
CA GLY A 117 -2.70 15.45 11.38
C GLY A 117 -1.24 15.54 11.83
N GLN A 118 -1.06 15.85 13.11
CA GLN A 118 0.27 16.00 13.71
C GLN A 118 1.12 14.74 13.61
N TYR A 119 0.51 13.56 13.62
CA TYR A 119 1.18 12.25 13.55
C TYR A 119 1.12 11.59 12.17
N PHE A 120 0.93 12.37 11.11
CA PHE A 120 0.90 11.84 9.74
C PHE A 120 2.20 11.09 9.37
N TYR A 121 3.34 11.48 9.99
CA TYR A 121 4.61 10.79 9.78
C TYR A 121 4.58 9.29 10.18
N ILE A 122 3.65 8.86 11.04
CA ILE A 122 3.49 7.43 11.40
C ILE A 122 3.09 6.63 10.16
N TYR A 123 2.16 7.16 9.34
CA TYR A 123 1.82 6.55 8.05
C TYR A 123 3.05 6.43 7.14
N ILE A 124 3.82 7.51 7.00
CA ILE A 124 5.03 7.52 6.16
C ILE A 124 6.02 6.45 6.64
N ILE A 125 6.26 6.35 7.95
CA ILE A 125 7.17 5.36 8.53
C ILE A 125 6.67 3.94 8.25
N MET A 126 5.38 3.66 8.46
CA MET A 126 4.79 2.34 8.23
C MET A 126 4.87 1.94 6.76
N TYR A 127 4.54 2.84 5.85
CA TYR A 127 4.62 2.59 4.41
C TYR A 127 6.06 2.37 3.95
N PHE A 128 6.99 3.22 4.40
CA PHE A 128 8.42 3.06 4.10
C PHE A 128 8.98 1.73 4.64
N ALA A 129 8.65 1.37 5.88
CA ALA A 129 9.05 0.10 6.47
C ALA A 129 8.52 -1.11 5.67
N ALA A 130 7.27 -1.04 5.19
CA ALA A 130 6.67 -2.07 4.35
C ALA A 130 7.39 -2.20 2.99
N ILE A 131 7.78 -1.08 2.36
CA ILE A 131 8.57 -1.06 1.11
C ILE A 131 9.96 -1.64 1.35
N VAL A 132 10.65 -1.26 2.42
CA VAL A 132 11.97 -1.82 2.77
C VAL A 132 11.85 -3.32 2.99
N TYR A 133 10.83 -3.77 3.70
CA TYR A 133 10.58 -5.19 3.93
C TYR A 133 10.31 -5.94 2.61
N LEU A 134 9.48 -5.39 1.72
CA LEU A 134 9.26 -5.92 0.38
C LEU A 134 10.57 -6.01 -0.40
N SER A 135 11.39 -4.95 -0.36
CA SER A 135 12.67 -4.86 -1.05
C SER A 135 13.64 -5.94 -0.59
N VAL A 136 13.83 -6.06 0.72
CA VAL A 136 14.70 -7.09 1.32
C VAL A 136 14.18 -8.49 1.01
N SER A 137 12.89 -8.73 1.18
CA SER A 137 12.26 -10.03 0.88
C SER A 137 12.44 -10.41 -0.59
N THR A 138 12.24 -9.45 -1.49
CA THR A 138 12.43 -9.65 -2.93
C THR A 138 13.88 -9.97 -3.27
N PHE A 139 14.84 -9.24 -2.67
CA PHE A 139 16.27 -9.46 -2.91
C PHE A 139 16.71 -10.85 -2.43
N VAL A 140 16.28 -11.26 -1.24
CA VAL A 140 16.56 -12.59 -0.68
C VAL A 140 15.95 -13.68 -1.55
N THR A 141 14.68 -13.51 -1.96
CA THR A 141 13.98 -14.48 -2.80
C THR A 141 14.51 -14.51 -4.23
N ALA A 142 14.92 -13.36 -4.77
CA ALA A 142 15.50 -13.26 -6.12
C ALA A 142 16.80 -14.07 -6.28
N ARG A 143 17.56 -14.30 -5.21
CA ARG A 143 18.72 -15.19 -5.24
C ARG A 143 18.34 -16.66 -5.53
N GLU A 144 17.12 -17.05 -5.21
CA GLU A 144 16.56 -18.40 -5.43
C GLU A 144 15.86 -18.53 -6.80
N PHE A 145 15.60 -17.43 -7.50
CA PHE A 145 14.94 -17.42 -8.82
C PHE A 145 15.95 -17.41 -9.97
N GLN A 146 15.62 -18.11 -11.06
CA GLN A 146 16.35 -18.03 -12.31
C GLN A 146 16.36 -16.60 -12.87
N ASN A 147 17.47 -16.19 -13.50
CA ASN A 147 17.77 -14.81 -13.97
C ASN A 147 16.64 -14.05 -14.69
N ARG A 148 15.68 -14.75 -15.30
CA ARG A 148 14.63 -14.15 -16.13
C ARG A 148 13.51 -13.45 -15.32
N SER A 149 13.23 -13.93 -14.11
CA SER A 149 12.19 -13.35 -13.24
C SER A 149 12.68 -12.11 -12.48
N ARG A 150 14.01 -11.98 -12.32
CA ARG A 150 14.63 -10.82 -11.63
C ARG A 150 14.38 -9.51 -12.39
N ALA A 151 14.47 -9.55 -13.72
CA ALA A 151 14.32 -8.36 -14.56
C ALA A 151 12.96 -7.68 -14.46
N LEU A 152 11.91 -8.37 -14.00
CA LEU A 152 10.56 -7.83 -13.84
C LEU A 152 10.27 -7.29 -12.44
N ILE A 153 11.01 -7.78 -11.45
CA ILE A 153 10.81 -7.37 -10.05
C ILE A 153 11.47 -6.02 -9.77
N TYR A 154 12.66 -5.77 -10.35
CA TYR A 154 13.37 -4.51 -10.16
C TYR A 154 12.62 -3.26 -10.64
N PRO A 155 11.99 -3.24 -11.84
CA PRO A 155 11.18 -2.11 -12.27
C PRO A 155 9.99 -1.85 -11.33
N LEU A 156 9.31 -2.90 -10.85
CA LEU A 156 8.19 -2.76 -9.92
C LEU A 156 8.64 -2.10 -8.60
N MET A 157 9.78 -2.52 -8.06
CA MET A 157 10.35 -1.93 -6.84
C MET A 157 10.78 -0.49 -7.06
N PHE A 158 11.38 -0.19 -8.22
CA PHE A 158 11.79 1.15 -8.58
C PHE A 158 10.57 2.10 -8.70
N PHE A 159 9.48 1.61 -9.28
CA PHE A 159 8.21 2.34 -9.36
C PHE A 159 7.64 2.67 -7.97
N LEU A 160 7.59 1.69 -7.07
CA LEU A 160 7.11 1.88 -5.70
C LEU A 160 7.98 2.88 -4.91
N LEU A 161 9.30 2.85 -5.12
CA LEU A 161 10.22 3.81 -4.50
C LEU A 161 10.01 5.22 -5.04
N ILE A 162 9.86 5.38 -6.36
CA ILE A 162 9.57 6.69 -6.98
C ILE A 162 8.25 7.24 -6.46
N GLU A 163 7.19 6.43 -6.44
CA GLU A 163 5.89 6.82 -5.91
C GLU A 163 6.00 7.32 -4.46
N THR A 164 6.73 6.59 -3.61
CA THR A 164 6.96 7.00 -2.22
C THR A 164 7.72 8.32 -2.13
N ILE A 165 8.77 8.51 -2.95
CA ILE A 165 9.53 9.75 -2.98
C ILE A 165 8.63 10.90 -3.41
N ILE A 166 7.81 10.73 -4.43
CA ILE A 166 6.85 11.74 -4.90
C ILE A 166 5.87 12.11 -3.79
N GLN A 167 5.28 11.13 -3.09
CA GLN A 167 4.33 11.37 -1.99
C GLN A 167 4.98 12.11 -0.80
N VAL A 168 6.26 11.88 -0.55
CA VAL A 168 6.99 12.55 0.54
C VAL A 168 7.45 13.95 0.14
N THR A 169 7.94 14.12 -1.09
CA THR A 169 8.56 15.39 -1.55
C THR A 169 7.56 16.40 -2.09
N LEU A 170 6.40 15.95 -2.60
CA LEU A 170 5.35 16.79 -3.14
C LEU A 170 4.06 16.69 -2.30
N PRO A 171 4.11 17.17 -1.04
CA PRO A 171 2.94 17.15 -0.17
C PRO A 171 1.78 17.99 -0.70
N GLU A 172 2.06 18.92 -1.63
CA GLU A 172 1.08 19.85 -2.19
C GLU A 172 0.27 19.28 -3.36
N LEU A 173 0.64 18.11 -3.93
CA LEU A 173 -0.14 17.48 -5.00
C LEU A 173 -1.50 16.92 -4.52
N HIS A 174 -1.76 16.93 -3.20
CA HIS A 174 -3.05 16.61 -2.61
C HIS A 174 -3.83 17.85 -2.12
N VAL A 175 -3.40 19.08 -2.47
CA VAL A 175 -3.97 20.34 -1.96
C VAL A 175 -4.37 21.29 -3.10
N THR A 176 -4.63 20.77 -4.28
CA THR A 176 -5.27 21.61 -5.33
C THR A 176 -6.52 20.96 -5.84
#